data_02e952cea549ca03abc62958aae096ed
#
_entry.id   02e952cea549ca03abc62958aae096ed
#
_cell.length_a   1.000
_cell.length_b   1.000
_cell.length_c   1.000
_cell.angle_alpha   90.00
_cell.angle_beta   90.00
_cell.angle_gamma   90.00
#
_symmetry.space_group_name_H-M   'P 1'
#
loop_
_entity.id
_entity.type
_entity.pdbx_description
1 polymer ?
#
loop_
_entity_poly.entity_id
_entity_poly.type
_entity_poly.pdbx_seq_one_letter_code
_entity_poly.pdbx_strand_id
1 'polypeptide(L)'
;MTIAFISMGSNLGKRVENCIRAVEAISNFAKITALSSIYETEPVDKEDQPDFINCVLEIETSLSPFELLTFLQSVEIAIGRERIERQGPRVIDLDIVFYNDLVIETDELIIPHPRAHIRRFVLEPLCEIAPGFIHPVLKISICELLNNLKDEKRVVRVGELSTTYPQKSTAYSQL
;
A
#
# COMPACT_ATOMS: atom_id res chain seq x y z
N MET A 1 -15.14 10.73 9.00
CA MET A 1 -14.03 9.76 8.83
C MET A 1 -13.60 9.78 7.39
N THR A 2 -12.32 9.66 7.14
CA THR A 2 -11.69 9.80 5.82
C THR A 2 -11.17 8.45 5.34
N ILE A 3 -11.27 8.18 4.05
CA ILE A 3 -10.70 6.98 3.42
C ILE A 3 -9.26 7.28 3.01
N ALA A 4 -8.33 6.42 3.40
CA ALA A 4 -6.96 6.45 2.92
C ALA A 4 -6.54 5.08 2.37
N PHE A 5 -5.67 5.09 1.36
CA PHE A 5 -5.06 3.88 0.81
C PHE A 5 -3.59 3.85 1.19
N ILE A 6 -3.16 2.76 1.80
CA ILE A 6 -1.80 2.54 2.28
C ILE A 6 -1.17 1.40 1.48
N SER A 7 -0.09 1.69 0.76
CA SER A 7 0.75 0.65 0.16
C SER A 7 1.73 0.13 1.20
N MET A 8 1.88 -1.17 1.26
CA MET A 8 2.75 -1.85 2.21
C MET A 8 3.69 -2.81 1.47
N GLY A 9 4.99 -2.78 1.81
CA GLY A 9 5.99 -3.64 1.20
C GLY A 9 7.04 -4.12 2.20
N SER A 10 7.51 -5.36 2.04
CA SER A 10 8.57 -5.96 2.85
C SER A 10 9.44 -6.87 2.00
N ASN A 11 10.78 -6.73 2.08
CA ASN A 11 11.72 -7.64 1.40
C ASN A 11 12.88 -8.12 2.28
N LEU A 12 12.82 -7.89 3.58
CA LEU A 12 13.78 -8.41 4.55
C LEU A 12 13.12 -9.28 5.62
N GLY A 13 13.81 -10.33 6.03
CA GLY A 13 13.38 -11.21 7.10
C GLY A 13 12.08 -11.96 6.76
N LYS A 14 11.20 -12.04 7.73
CA LYS A 14 9.91 -12.72 7.60
C LYS A 14 8.86 -11.79 6.95
N ARG A 15 8.97 -11.60 5.64
CA ARG A 15 8.22 -10.63 4.84
C ARG A 15 6.71 -10.63 5.13
N VAL A 16 6.06 -11.81 5.09
CA VAL A 16 4.62 -11.95 5.36
C VAL A 16 4.27 -11.62 6.81
N GLU A 17 5.08 -12.09 7.77
CA GLU A 17 4.88 -11.79 9.19
C GLU A 17 5.02 -10.30 9.49
N ASN A 18 5.97 -9.62 8.84
CA ASN A 18 6.13 -8.17 8.95
C ASN A 18 4.86 -7.42 8.46
N CYS A 19 4.28 -7.87 7.34
CA CYS A 19 3.03 -7.31 6.83
C CYS A 19 1.87 -7.57 7.80
N ILE A 20 1.74 -8.76 8.38
CA ILE A 20 0.71 -9.07 9.39
C ILE A 20 0.84 -8.13 10.60
N ARG A 21 2.06 -7.97 11.14
CA ARG A 21 2.32 -7.06 12.27
C ARG A 21 1.96 -5.62 11.97
N ALA A 22 2.21 -5.16 10.73
CA ALA A 22 1.82 -3.82 10.30
C ALA A 22 0.30 -3.65 10.23
N VAL A 23 -0.40 -4.62 9.66
CA VAL A 23 -1.88 -4.65 9.61
C VAL A 23 -2.47 -4.62 11.02
N GLU A 24 -1.98 -5.46 11.93
CA GLU A 24 -2.42 -5.48 13.34
C GLU A 24 -2.18 -4.14 14.03
N ALA A 25 -1.00 -3.53 13.85
CA ALA A 25 -0.70 -2.23 14.43
C ALA A 25 -1.64 -1.13 13.90
N ILE A 26 -1.87 -1.09 12.58
CA ILE A 26 -2.78 -0.12 11.94
C ILE A 26 -4.21 -0.31 12.46
N SER A 27 -4.64 -1.55 12.67
CA SER A 27 -5.99 -1.87 13.11
C SER A 27 -6.36 -1.33 14.49
N ASN A 28 -5.38 -1.07 15.32
CA ASN A 28 -5.60 -0.48 16.64
C ASN A 28 -5.93 1.02 16.58
N PHE A 29 -5.68 1.69 15.46
CA PHE A 29 -5.83 3.15 15.30
C PHE A 29 -6.77 3.56 14.19
N ALA A 30 -7.00 2.68 13.21
CA ALA A 30 -7.87 2.93 12.08
C ALA A 30 -8.71 1.69 11.78
N LYS A 31 -9.90 1.89 11.24
CA LYS A 31 -10.73 0.78 10.78
C LYS A 31 -10.27 0.38 9.38
N ILE A 32 -9.75 -0.83 9.21
CA ILE A 32 -9.45 -1.36 7.90
C ILE A 32 -10.77 -1.78 7.24
N THR A 33 -11.04 -1.26 6.06
CA THR A 33 -12.27 -1.51 5.29
C THR A 33 -12.04 -2.48 4.14
N ALA A 34 -10.80 -2.55 3.62
CA ALA A 34 -10.38 -3.56 2.67
C ALA A 34 -8.88 -3.85 2.80
N LEU A 35 -8.49 -5.06 2.43
CA LEU A 35 -7.11 -5.51 2.36
C LEU A 35 -6.97 -6.37 1.09
N SER A 36 -6.02 -6.02 0.23
CA SER A 36 -5.73 -6.80 -0.96
C SER A 36 -5.08 -8.14 -0.63
N SER A 37 -5.04 -9.01 -1.62
CA SER A 37 -4.13 -10.14 -1.62
C SER A 37 -2.67 -9.68 -1.49
N ILE A 38 -1.77 -10.60 -1.17
CA ILE A 38 -0.33 -10.36 -1.19
C ILE A 38 0.25 -10.75 -2.55
N TYR A 39 1.17 -9.91 -3.02
CA TYR A 39 1.85 -10.06 -4.30
C TYR A 39 3.36 -10.13 -4.09
N GLU A 40 4.00 -11.12 -4.70
CA GLU A 40 5.46 -11.16 -4.80
C GLU A 40 5.90 -10.38 -6.02
N THR A 41 6.84 -9.45 -5.83
CA THR A 41 7.22 -8.47 -6.85
C THR A 41 8.73 -8.28 -6.88
N GLU A 42 9.29 -8.17 -8.08
CA GLU A 42 10.69 -7.83 -8.23
C GLU A 42 10.95 -6.35 -7.88
N PRO A 43 12.16 -6.03 -7.37
CA PRO A 43 12.56 -4.67 -7.06
C PRO A 43 12.55 -3.76 -8.28
N VAL A 44 12.13 -2.50 -8.11
CA VAL A 44 12.00 -1.53 -9.22
C VAL A 44 13.17 -0.55 -9.28
N ASP A 45 13.56 0.03 -8.15
CA ASP A 45 14.55 1.12 -8.13
C ASP A 45 15.99 0.61 -8.00
N LYS A 46 16.24 -0.38 -7.15
CA LYS A 46 17.53 -1.03 -6.94
C LYS A 46 17.35 -2.53 -7.10
N GLU A 47 17.80 -3.09 -8.22
CA GLU A 47 17.48 -4.46 -8.62
C GLU A 47 18.23 -5.55 -7.84
N ASP A 48 19.42 -5.24 -7.31
CA ASP A 48 20.23 -6.19 -6.52
C ASP A 48 19.74 -6.27 -5.06
N GLN A 49 18.52 -6.75 -4.87
CA GLN A 49 17.91 -7.01 -3.57
C GLN A 49 16.80 -8.06 -3.68
N PRO A 50 16.39 -8.69 -2.55
CA PRO A 50 15.32 -9.68 -2.57
C PRO A 50 13.99 -9.13 -3.07
N ASP A 51 13.16 -10.01 -3.63
CA ASP A 51 11.77 -9.72 -4.01
C ASP A 51 10.95 -9.25 -2.82
N PHE A 52 10.04 -8.32 -3.08
CA PHE A 52 9.10 -7.80 -2.09
C PHE A 52 7.85 -8.68 -1.98
N ILE A 53 7.24 -8.67 -0.80
CA ILE A 53 5.82 -8.91 -0.61
C ILE A 53 5.15 -7.55 -0.51
N ASN A 54 4.18 -7.28 -1.39
CA ASN A 54 3.41 -6.04 -1.40
C ASN A 54 1.92 -6.32 -1.27
N CYS A 55 1.20 -5.41 -0.63
CA CYS A 55 -0.25 -5.35 -0.58
C CYS A 55 -0.72 -3.91 -0.35
N VAL A 56 -2.02 -3.68 -0.45
CA VAL A 56 -2.65 -2.38 -0.20
C VAL A 56 -3.79 -2.54 0.79
N LEU A 57 -3.88 -1.59 1.74
CA LEU A 57 -5.00 -1.46 2.67
C LEU A 57 -5.84 -0.25 2.29
N GLU A 58 -7.17 -0.38 2.44
CA GLU A 58 -8.10 0.73 2.56
C GLU A 58 -8.47 0.88 4.03
N ILE A 59 -8.33 2.08 4.57
CA ILE A 59 -8.64 2.40 5.96
C ILE A 59 -9.60 3.58 6.09
N GLU A 60 -10.49 3.52 7.09
CA GLU A 60 -11.20 4.69 7.61
C GLU A 60 -10.43 5.24 8.82
N THR A 61 -10.07 6.53 8.77
CA THR A 61 -9.31 7.18 9.84
C THR A 61 -9.85 8.58 10.16
N SER A 62 -9.61 9.03 11.38
CA SER A 62 -9.82 10.43 11.81
C SER A 62 -8.51 11.23 11.88
N LEU A 63 -7.37 10.58 11.71
CA LEU A 63 -6.07 11.24 11.67
C LEU A 63 -5.98 12.13 10.42
N SER A 64 -5.41 13.32 10.55
CA SER A 64 -5.02 14.13 9.41
C SER A 64 -3.91 13.44 8.59
N PRO A 65 -3.64 13.86 7.34
CA PRO A 65 -2.60 13.25 6.52
C PRO A 65 -1.22 13.21 7.19
N PHE A 66 -0.84 14.27 7.91
CA PHE A 66 0.46 14.37 8.59
C PHE A 66 0.51 13.51 9.88
N GLU A 67 -0.60 13.45 10.62
CA GLU A 67 -0.72 12.54 11.77
C GLU A 67 -0.67 11.09 11.32
N LEU A 68 -1.33 10.75 10.21
CA LEU A 68 -1.27 9.42 9.61
C LEU A 68 0.15 9.07 9.17
N LEU A 69 0.87 9.99 8.51
CA LEU A 69 2.28 9.80 8.14
C LEU A 69 3.14 9.50 9.37
N THR A 70 3.03 10.32 10.42
CA THR A 70 3.78 10.13 11.68
C THR A 70 3.45 8.79 12.33
N PHE A 71 2.18 8.40 12.32
CA PHE A 71 1.74 7.12 12.86
C PHE A 71 2.34 5.95 12.07
N LEU A 72 2.25 5.95 10.74
CA LEU A 72 2.82 4.90 9.90
C LEU A 72 4.33 4.77 10.09
N GLN A 73 5.06 5.87 10.19
CA GLN A 73 6.49 5.87 10.49
C GLN A 73 6.79 5.24 11.87
N SER A 74 5.95 5.49 12.87
CA SER A 74 6.10 4.85 14.18
C SER A 74 5.89 3.33 14.12
N VAL A 75 4.94 2.87 13.30
CA VAL A 75 4.71 1.43 13.05
C VAL A 75 5.93 0.79 12.38
N GLU A 76 6.51 1.44 11.36
CA GLU A 76 7.71 0.97 10.69
C GLU A 76 8.87 0.78 11.67
N ILE A 77 9.12 1.76 12.54
CA ILE A 77 10.17 1.72 13.56
C ILE A 77 9.90 0.57 14.55
N ALA A 78 8.66 0.43 15.02
CA ALA A 78 8.27 -0.63 15.97
C ALA A 78 8.43 -2.05 15.40
N ILE A 79 8.29 -2.23 14.08
CA ILE A 79 8.51 -3.51 13.40
C ILE A 79 10.01 -3.80 13.21
N GLY A 80 10.86 -2.78 13.25
CA GLY A 80 12.31 -2.91 13.18
C GLY A 80 12.91 -2.30 11.90
N ARG A 81 12.25 -1.32 11.30
CA ARG A 81 12.83 -0.58 10.17
C ARG A 81 14.01 0.26 10.64
N GLU A 82 15.17 -0.02 10.07
CA GLU A 82 16.35 0.83 10.15
C GLU A 82 16.56 1.52 8.80
N ARG A 83 16.77 2.82 8.79
CA ARG A 83 17.08 3.59 7.57
C ARG A 83 18.59 3.53 7.30
N ILE A 84 19.05 2.41 6.75
CA ILE A 84 20.47 2.20 6.43
C ILE A 84 20.82 2.83 5.09
N GLU A 85 19.91 2.71 4.10
CA GLU A 85 20.16 3.13 2.73
C GLU A 85 18.88 3.62 2.05
N ARG A 86 18.98 4.66 1.21
CA ARG A 86 17.84 5.13 0.41
C ARG A 86 17.50 4.07 -0.64
N GLN A 87 16.23 3.67 -0.74
CA GLN A 87 15.73 2.62 -1.65
C GLN A 87 16.38 1.23 -1.46
N GLY A 88 17.06 1.01 -0.33
CA GLY A 88 17.62 -0.30 0.04
C GLY A 88 16.58 -1.29 0.54
N PRO A 89 17.02 -2.52 0.88
CA PRO A 89 16.17 -3.53 1.49
C PRO A 89 15.57 -3.04 2.81
N ARG A 90 14.31 -3.41 3.08
CA ARG A 90 13.60 -2.93 4.27
C ARG A 90 12.67 -3.98 4.86
N VAL A 91 12.60 -3.99 6.20
CA VAL A 91 11.72 -4.88 6.95
C VAL A 91 10.27 -4.59 6.64
N ILE A 92 9.88 -3.30 6.59
CA ILE A 92 8.55 -2.85 6.22
C ILE A 92 8.62 -1.42 5.66
N ASP A 93 7.77 -1.11 4.70
CA ASP A 93 7.57 0.21 4.10
C ASP A 93 6.07 0.49 4.03
N LEU A 94 5.63 1.64 4.54
CA LEU A 94 4.22 2.03 4.61
C LEU A 94 4.06 3.41 3.99
N ASP A 95 3.48 3.47 2.80
CA ASP A 95 3.28 4.70 2.05
C ASP A 95 1.80 5.07 1.94
N ILE A 96 1.44 6.33 2.21
CA ILE A 96 0.11 6.86 1.91
C ILE A 96 0.01 7.06 0.39
N VAL A 97 -0.85 6.28 -0.26
CA VAL A 97 -1.07 6.38 -1.72
C VAL A 97 -2.09 7.44 -2.03
N PHE A 98 -3.25 7.39 -1.37
CA PHE A 98 -4.32 8.36 -1.47
C PHE A 98 -4.91 8.67 -0.10
N TYR A 99 -5.48 9.86 0.02
CA TYR A 99 -6.22 10.31 1.19
C TYR A 99 -7.47 11.06 0.72
N ASN A 100 -8.62 10.37 0.59
CA ASN A 100 -9.76 10.82 -0.19
C ASN A 100 -9.30 11.33 -1.58
N ASP A 101 -9.78 12.48 -1.98
CA ASP A 101 -9.42 13.21 -3.20
C ASP A 101 -8.41 14.34 -2.97
N LEU A 102 -7.77 14.38 -1.79
CA LEU A 102 -6.81 15.41 -1.44
C LEU A 102 -5.57 15.38 -2.33
N VAL A 103 -5.10 16.58 -2.65
CA VAL A 103 -3.82 16.82 -3.29
C VAL A 103 -2.95 17.65 -2.34
N ILE A 104 -1.83 17.08 -1.91
CA ILE A 104 -0.85 17.71 -1.02
C ILE A 104 0.50 17.66 -1.70
N GLU A 105 1.21 18.78 -1.74
CA GLU A 105 2.55 18.88 -2.29
C GLU A 105 3.42 19.71 -1.35
N THR A 106 4.08 19.02 -0.41
CA THR A 106 5.03 19.60 0.55
C THR A 106 6.33 18.81 0.56
N ASP A 107 7.37 19.34 1.17
CA ASP A 107 8.65 18.63 1.33
C ASP A 107 8.52 17.36 2.18
N GLU A 108 7.55 17.32 3.07
CA GLU A 108 7.34 16.22 4.01
C GLU A 108 6.39 15.16 3.47
N LEU A 109 5.34 15.57 2.72
CA LEU A 109 4.27 14.68 2.27
C LEU A 109 3.74 15.10 0.90
N ILE A 110 3.66 14.14 -0.01
CA ILE A 110 3.03 14.30 -1.33
C ILE A 110 1.91 13.27 -1.46
N ILE A 111 0.68 13.75 -1.68
CA ILE A 111 -0.52 12.95 -1.94
C ILE A 111 -1.22 13.51 -3.19
N PRO A 112 -1.56 12.69 -4.17
CA PRO A 112 -1.27 11.26 -4.35
C PRO A 112 0.23 10.96 -4.32
N HIS A 113 0.58 9.74 -3.89
CA HIS A 113 1.99 9.31 -3.91
C HIS A 113 2.56 9.48 -5.33
N PRO A 114 3.69 10.22 -5.50
CA PRO A 114 4.12 10.74 -6.80
C PRO A 114 4.44 9.67 -7.85
N ARG A 115 4.72 8.44 -7.44
CA ARG A 115 5.06 7.32 -8.32
C ARG A 115 4.06 6.16 -8.29
N ALA A 116 2.96 6.25 -7.55
CA ALA A 116 2.00 5.15 -7.45
C ALA A 116 1.39 4.79 -8.82
N HIS A 117 1.07 5.79 -9.62
CA HIS A 117 0.41 5.63 -10.93
C HIS A 117 1.30 4.99 -12.01
N ILE A 118 2.60 4.82 -11.77
CA ILE A 118 3.55 4.18 -12.69
C ILE A 118 4.16 2.89 -12.12
N ARG A 119 3.64 2.39 -10.99
CA ARG A 119 4.16 1.20 -10.30
C ARG A 119 3.13 0.09 -10.27
N ARG A 120 3.38 -0.99 -11.01
CA ARG A 120 2.49 -2.16 -11.07
C ARG A 120 2.27 -2.79 -9.70
N PHE A 121 3.30 -2.88 -8.86
CA PHE A 121 3.21 -3.47 -7.52
C PHE A 121 2.32 -2.66 -6.54
N VAL A 122 1.94 -1.43 -6.89
CA VAL A 122 0.94 -0.62 -6.17
C VAL A 122 -0.41 -0.76 -6.86
N LEU A 123 -0.47 -0.64 -8.20
CA LEU A 123 -1.73 -0.61 -8.95
C LEU A 123 -2.44 -1.95 -8.98
N GLU A 124 -1.73 -3.08 -9.07
CA GLU A 124 -2.35 -4.43 -9.05
C GLU A 124 -3.16 -4.66 -7.76
N PRO A 125 -2.56 -4.57 -6.56
CA PRO A 125 -3.31 -4.76 -5.32
C PRO A 125 -4.36 -3.67 -5.08
N LEU A 126 -4.11 -2.44 -5.53
CA LEU A 126 -5.08 -1.35 -5.40
C LEU A 126 -6.30 -1.56 -6.33
N CYS A 127 -6.10 -2.04 -7.56
CA CYS A 127 -7.18 -2.37 -8.49
C CYS A 127 -8.04 -3.52 -7.97
N GLU A 128 -7.47 -4.47 -7.22
CA GLU A 128 -8.22 -5.56 -6.59
C GLU A 128 -9.29 -5.04 -5.61
N ILE A 129 -8.96 -4.02 -4.79
CA ILE A 129 -9.85 -3.53 -3.72
C ILE A 129 -10.62 -2.27 -4.08
N ALA A 130 -10.12 -1.46 -5.02
CA ALA A 130 -10.70 -0.17 -5.39
C ALA A 130 -10.59 0.11 -6.90
N PRO A 131 -11.11 -0.77 -7.78
CA PRO A 131 -10.92 -0.66 -9.24
C PRO A 131 -11.47 0.65 -9.82
N GLY A 132 -12.57 1.15 -9.27
CA GLY A 132 -13.25 2.36 -9.72
C GLY A 132 -12.79 3.66 -9.05
N PHE A 133 -11.82 3.61 -8.12
CA PHE A 133 -11.30 4.82 -7.49
C PHE A 133 -10.66 5.72 -8.55
N ILE A 134 -11.02 7.00 -8.54
CA ILE A 134 -10.53 7.99 -9.52
C ILE A 134 -9.29 8.69 -8.95
N HIS A 135 -8.18 8.62 -9.67
CA HIS A 135 -6.96 9.31 -9.28
C HIS A 135 -7.20 10.84 -9.21
N PRO A 136 -6.96 11.49 -8.06
CA PRO A 136 -7.36 12.89 -7.85
C PRO A 136 -6.79 13.89 -8.86
N VAL A 137 -5.60 13.62 -9.39
CA VAL A 137 -4.92 14.50 -10.37
C VAL A 137 -5.17 14.05 -11.80
N LEU A 138 -4.98 12.74 -12.10
CA LEU A 138 -5.05 12.22 -13.47
C LEU A 138 -6.49 12.04 -13.98
N LYS A 139 -7.49 12.01 -13.08
CA LYS A 139 -8.92 11.92 -13.40
C LYS A 139 -9.35 10.67 -14.17
N ILE A 140 -8.58 9.59 -14.03
CA ILE A 140 -8.87 8.26 -14.57
C ILE A 140 -8.90 7.23 -13.45
N SER A 141 -9.57 6.11 -13.66
CA SER A 141 -9.72 5.07 -12.65
C SER A 141 -8.43 4.26 -12.44
N ILE A 142 -8.32 3.60 -11.28
CA ILE A 142 -7.19 2.72 -10.99
C ILE A 142 -7.08 1.59 -12.01
N CYS A 143 -8.20 1.00 -12.43
CA CYS A 143 -8.20 -0.02 -13.48
C CYS A 143 -7.68 0.51 -14.82
N GLU A 144 -8.05 1.73 -15.21
CA GLU A 144 -7.52 2.35 -16.44
C GLU A 144 -6.03 2.66 -16.33
N LEU A 145 -5.56 3.11 -15.16
CA LEU A 145 -4.13 3.30 -14.90
C LEU A 145 -3.37 1.99 -15.07
N LEU A 146 -3.87 0.91 -14.47
CA LEU A 146 -3.25 -0.42 -14.57
C LEU A 146 -3.23 -0.94 -16.01
N ASN A 147 -4.34 -0.81 -16.75
CA ASN A 147 -4.46 -1.26 -18.14
C ASN A 147 -3.53 -0.52 -19.09
N ASN A 148 -3.26 0.77 -18.81
CA ASN A 148 -2.39 1.62 -19.61
C ASN A 148 -0.92 1.58 -19.17
N LEU A 149 -0.62 0.85 -18.10
CA LEU A 149 0.72 0.82 -17.50
C LEU A 149 1.71 0.08 -18.39
N LYS A 150 2.86 0.69 -18.61
CA LYS A 150 4.00 0.14 -19.38
C LYS A 150 5.04 -0.57 -18.51
N ASP A 151 4.82 -0.64 -17.21
CA ASP A 151 5.69 -1.36 -16.27
C ASP A 151 5.56 -2.88 -16.50
N GLU A 152 6.65 -3.52 -16.93
CA GLU A 152 6.73 -4.96 -17.22
C GLU A 152 7.31 -5.77 -16.04
N LYS A 153 7.60 -5.14 -14.91
CA LYS A 153 8.12 -5.81 -13.73
C LYS A 153 7.15 -6.89 -13.25
N ARG A 154 7.73 -8.03 -12.84
CA ARG A 154 6.95 -9.18 -12.39
C ARG A 154 6.19 -8.86 -11.10
N VAL A 155 4.89 -9.05 -11.15
CA VAL A 155 3.97 -8.94 -10.01
C VAL A 155 3.08 -10.17 -10.02
N VAL A 156 3.17 -11.02 -9.00
CA VAL A 156 2.47 -12.30 -8.92
C VAL A 156 1.68 -12.40 -7.62
N ARG A 157 0.38 -12.61 -7.71
CA ARG A 157 -0.46 -12.90 -6.54
C ARG A 157 -0.04 -14.24 -5.92
N VAL A 158 0.33 -14.23 -4.64
CA VAL A 158 0.85 -15.42 -3.95
C VAL A 158 -0.02 -15.89 -2.79
N GLY A 159 -1.04 -15.12 -2.40
CA GLY A 159 -1.98 -15.51 -1.35
C GLY A 159 -2.67 -14.33 -0.69
N GLU A 160 -3.16 -14.54 0.53
CA GLU A 160 -3.83 -13.55 1.37
C GLU A 160 -3.16 -13.53 2.75
N LEU A 161 -3.23 -12.38 3.43
CA LEU A 161 -2.78 -12.29 4.82
C LEU A 161 -3.85 -12.94 5.73
N SER A 162 -3.43 -13.95 6.49
CA SER A 162 -4.26 -14.53 7.55
C SER A 162 -4.26 -13.59 8.76
N THR A 163 -5.19 -12.62 8.76
CA THR A 163 -5.40 -11.71 9.88
C THR A 163 -6.75 -11.98 10.54
N THR A 164 -6.87 -11.75 11.83
CA THR A 164 -8.14 -11.86 12.59
C THR A 164 -9.12 -10.72 12.30
N TYR A 165 -8.93 -10.07 11.17
CA TYR A 165 -9.69 -8.93 10.67
C TYR A 165 -11.06 -9.38 10.18
N PRO A 166 -12.18 -8.73 10.51
CA PRO A 166 -13.47 -8.95 9.86
C PRO A 166 -13.36 -8.49 8.40
N GLN A 167 -13.01 -9.40 7.51
CA GLN A 167 -13.07 -9.16 6.08
C GLN A 167 -14.53 -8.90 5.68
N LYS A 168 -14.80 -7.76 5.04
CA LYS A 168 -16.02 -7.65 4.26
C LYS A 168 -15.89 -8.66 3.11
N SER A 169 -16.75 -9.68 3.11
CA SER A 169 -16.88 -10.57 1.97
C SER A 169 -17.05 -9.70 0.71
N THR A 170 -16.18 -9.89 -0.25
CA THR A 170 -16.26 -9.33 -1.59
C THR A 170 -17.54 -9.83 -2.28
N ALA A 171 -18.66 -9.15 -2.02
CA ALA A 171 -19.90 -9.32 -2.79
C ALA A 171 -19.81 -8.46 -4.07
N TYR A 172 -18.84 -8.75 -4.91
CA TYR A 172 -18.82 -8.33 -6.31
C TYR A 172 -18.58 -9.56 -7.20
N SER A 173 -19.46 -10.56 -7.06
CA SER A 173 -19.68 -11.53 -8.10
C SER A 173 -21.14 -11.40 -8.55
N GLN A 174 -21.30 -11.08 -9.81
CA GLN A 174 -22.52 -11.00 -10.61
C GLN A 174 -23.22 -9.64 -10.63
N LEU A 175 -22.85 -8.84 -11.62
CA LEU A 175 -23.79 -8.25 -12.60
C LEU A 175 -23.05 -8.10 -13.93
#